data_3f03b391bdb439030621d70eae2f266b
#
_entry.id   3f03b391bdb439030621d70eae2f266b
#
_cell.length_a   1.000
_cell.length_b   1.000
_cell.length_c   1.000
_cell.angle_alpha   90.00
_cell.angle_beta   90.00
_cell.angle_gamma   90.00
#
_symmetry.space_group_name_H-M   'P 1'
#
loop_
_entity.id
_entity.type
_entity.pdbx_description
1 polymer ?
#
loop_
_entity_poly.entity_id
_entity_poly.type
_entity_poly.pdbx_seq_one_letter_code
_entity_poly.pdbx_strand_id
1 'polypeptide(L)'
;IKQWITRNCNESFFTKNFKLIKILKNIYLNENDIKEIFIRSSGPGGQHVNKVSTAVQLRFDVINSLKISNNFIKRLKKVAGSKLLDNGCLLINSSKYKSQAQNRSDALNKLVILLREAHKKPKKRRPTSPKRSSMEKRLKSKRIQSLKKKGRKKINPQ
;
A
#
# COMPACT_ATOMS: atom_id res chain seq x y z
N ILE A 1 -57.97 -17.47 14.05
CA ILE A 1 -57.83 -16.50 15.14
C ILE A 1 -56.32 -16.21 15.28
N LYS A 2 -55.87 -15.11 14.67
CA LYS A 2 -54.47 -14.69 14.66
C LYS A 2 -54.28 -13.65 15.76
N GLN A 3 -53.56 -14.00 16.81
CA GLN A 3 -53.09 -13.04 17.82
C GLN A 3 -51.83 -12.32 17.32
N TRP A 4 -51.92 -11.00 17.16
CA TRP A 4 -50.83 -10.11 16.94
C TRP A 4 -50.12 -9.85 18.27
N ILE A 5 -48.89 -10.32 18.39
CA ILE A 5 -47.99 -9.92 19.48
C ILE A 5 -47.23 -8.69 19.02
N THR A 6 -47.68 -7.55 19.49
CA THR A 6 -46.93 -6.29 19.42
C THR A 6 -45.77 -6.38 20.39
N ARG A 7 -44.54 -6.60 19.86
CA ARG A 7 -43.32 -6.40 20.62
C ARG A 7 -42.94 -4.92 20.52
N ASN A 8 -43.09 -4.23 21.63
CA ASN A 8 -42.47 -2.93 21.85
C ASN A 8 -40.96 -3.10 21.85
N CYS A 9 -40.30 -2.79 20.74
CA CYS A 9 -38.87 -2.55 20.70
C CYS A 9 -38.61 -1.07 20.93
N ASN A 10 -38.56 -0.68 22.21
CA ASN A 10 -37.83 0.54 22.61
C ASN A 10 -36.33 0.24 22.52
N GLU A 11 -35.81 0.13 21.33
CA GLU A 11 -34.39 0.29 21.09
C GLU A 11 -34.14 1.76 20.77
N SER A 12 -33.69 2.48 21.77
CA SER A 12 -32.99 3.74 21.59
C SER A 12 -31.80 3.51 20.68
N PHE A 13 -32.02 3.65 19.37
CA PHE A 13 -30.96 3.74 18.38
C PHE A 13 -30.12 4.98 18.72
N PHE A 14 -29.10 4.79 19.52
CA PHE A 14 -27.94 5.66 19.54
C PHE A 14 -27.38 5.64 18.12
N THR A 15 -27.79 6.59 17.31
CA THR A 15 -27.18 6.87 16.00
C THR A 15 -25.77 7.37 16.28
N LYS A 16 -24.83 6.40 16.48
CA LYS A 16 -23.42 6.70 16.32
C LYS A 16 -23.27 7.24 14.91
N ASN A 17 -22.95 8.53 14.79
CA ASN A 17 -22.59 9.15 13.52
C ASN A 17 -21.37 8.41 12.96
N PHE A 18 -21.60 7.34 12.18
CA PHE A 18 -20.55 6.62 11.49
C PHE A 18 -20.04 7.51 10.36
N LYS A 19 -18.91 8.16 10.60
CA LYS A 19 -18.24 8.91 9.55
C LYS A 19 -17.58 7.90 8.60
N LEU A 20 -18.26 7.65 7.47
CA LEU A 20 -17.79 6.75 6.43
C LEU A 20 -16.83 7.49 5.50
N ILE A 21 -15.61 7.01 5.40
CA ILE A 21 -14.60 7.53 4.48
C ILE A 21 -14.72 6.76 3.16
N LYS A 22 -15.11 7.43 2.08
CA LYS A 22 -15.22 6.83 0.76
C LYS A 22 -13.83 6.61 0.15
N ILE A 23 -13.46 5.35 -0.06
CA ILE A 23 -12.21 4.97 -0.72
C ILE A 23 -12.42 4.85 -2.23
N LEU A 24 -13.45 4.09 -2.63
CA LEU A 24 -13.85 3.80 -4.02
C LEU A 24 -15.38 3.84 -4.14
N LYS A 25 -15.91 3.67 -5.36
CA LYS A 25 -17.36 3.69 -5.62
C LYS A 25 -18.15 2.78 -4.67
N ASN A 26 -17.61 1.60 -4.31
CA ASN A 26 -18.30 0.57 -3.52
C ASN A 26 -17.54 0.16 -2.24
N ILE A 27 -16.48 0.88 -1.85
CA ILE A 27 -15.69 0.55 -0.66
C ILE A 27 -15.67 1.78 0.24
N TYR A 28 -16.26 1.61 1.41
CA TYR A 28 -16.30 2.60 2.47
C TYR A 28 -15.51 2.07 3.66
N LEU A 29 -14.83 2.94 4.33
CA LEU A 29 -14.04 2.68 5.51
C LEU A 29 -14.76 3.32 6.70
N ASN A 30 -14.95 2.56 7.76
CA ASN A 30 -15.51 3.10 8.97
C ASN A 30 -14.38 3.74 9.79
N GLU A 31 -14.57 4.98 10.23
CA GLU A 31 -13.57 5.69 11.05
C GLU A 31 -13.27 4.94 12.35
N ASN A 32 -14.23 4.17 12.88
CA ASN A 32 -14.04 3.36 14.09
C ASN A 32 -13.05 2.19 13.91
N ASP A 33 -12.81 1.75 12.67
CA ASP A 33 -11.85 0.67 12.37
C ASP A 33 -10.41 1.19 12.34
N ILE A 34 -10.22 2.51 12.46
CA ILE A 34 -8.92 3.17 12.47
C ILE A 34 -8.58 3.52 13.92
N LYS A 35 -7.48 2.98 14.42
CA LYS A 35 -6.91 3.38 15.71
C LYS A 35 -5.90 4.49 15.49
N GLU A 36 -6.09 5.61 16.14
CA GLU A 36 -5.20 6.77 16.09
C GLU A 36 -4.33 6.81 17.34
N ILE A 37 -3.03 6.98 17.14
CA ILE A 37 -2.06 7.12 18.22
C ILE A 37 -1.26 8.40 17.95
N PHE A 38 -1.23 9.28 18.94
CA PHE A 38 -0.45 10.50 18.87
C PHE A 38 0.93 10.25 19.42
N ILE A 39 1.94 10.50 18.61
CA ILE A 39 3.35 10.27 18.95
C ILE A 39 4.14 11.57 18.85
N ARG A 40 5.26 11.64 19.53
CA ARG A 40 6.19 12.76 19.37
C ARG A 40 6.79 12.70 17.97
N SER A 41 6.90 13.86 17.31
CA SER A 41 7.58 13.91 16.02
C SER A 41 9.09 13.72 16.20
N SER A 42 9.66 12.81 15.42
CA SER A 42 11.11 12.63 15.34
C SER A 42 11.66 13.62 14.29
N GLY A 43 12.48 14.57 14.72
CA GLY A 43 13.12 15.52 13.82
C GLY A 43 14.06 16.47 14.56
N PRO A 44 14.98 17.14 13.85
CA PRO A 44 15.79 18.19 14.43
C PRO A 44 14.89 19.37 14.80
N GLY A 45 14.51 19.47 16.05
CA GLY A 45 13.63 20.51 16.57
C GLY A 45 14.06 20.95 17.96
N GLY A 46 13.74 22.20 18.29
CA GLY A 46 13.97 22.77 19.61
C GLY A 46 13.06 22.14 20.68
N GLN A 47 13.10 22.65 21.91
CA GLN A 47 12.36 22.13 23.07
C GLN A 47 10.85 21.91 22.85
N HIS A 48 10.21 22.69 21.95
CA HIS A 48 8.79 22.59 21.65
C HIS A 48 8.44 21.24 20.94
N VAL A 49 9.28 20.80 20.00
CA VAL A 49 9.06 19.54 19.25
C VAL A 49 9.12 18.32 20.16
N ASN A 50 9.98 18.39 21.19
CA ASN A 50 10.15 17.29 22.15
C ASN A 50 9.03 17.21 23.20
N LYS A 51 8.30 18.29 23.41
CA LYS A 51 7.24 18.36 24.44
C LYS A 51 5.84 18.07 23.90
N VAL A 52 5.60 18.22 22.59
CA VAL A 52 4.26 18.11 21.99
C VAL A 52 4.17 16.89 21.05
N SER A 53 3.13 16.06 21.25
CA SER A 53 2.85 14.89 20.40
C SER A 53 2.02 15.29 19.19
N THR A 54 2.64 15.92 18.20
CA THR A 54 1.97 16.41 16.99
C THR A 54 1.91 15.38 15.86
N ALA A 55 2.79 14.36 15.88
CA ALA A 55 2.79 13.31 14.89
C ALA A 55 1.65 12.31 15.15
N VAL A 56 1.07 11.80 14.08
CA VAL A 56 -0.06 10.87 14.11
C VAL A 56 0.36 9.55 13.46
N GLN A 57 0.12 8.46 14.17
CA GLN A 57 0.20 7.10 13.65
C GLN A 57 -1.19 6.50 13.55
N LEU A 58 -1.61 6.16 12.34
CA LEU A 58 -2.84 5.42 12.09
C LEU A 58 -2.54 3.93 12.03
N ARG A 59 -3.35 3.14 12.74
CA ARG A 59 -3.36 1.68 12.67
C ARG A 59 -4.71 1.22 12.13
N PHE A 60 -4.69 0.52 11.02
CA PHE A 60 -5.88 0.02 10.36
C PHE A 60 -5.76 -1.48 10.11
N ASP A 61 -6.70 -2.25 10.67
CA ASP A 61 -6.77 -3.69 10.46
C ASP A 61 -7.50 -3.99 9.14
N VAL A 62 -6.72 -4.32 8.12
CA VAL A 62 -7.23 -4.56 6.77
C VAL A 62 -8.02 -5.85 6.66
N ILE A 63 -7.64 -6.89 7.41
CA ILE A 63 -8.22 -8.23 7.31
C ILE A 63 -9.62 -8.25 7.92
N ASN A 64 -9.76 -7.66 9.10
CA ASN A 64 -11.01 -7.71 9.86
C ASN A 64 -12.00 -6.63 9.44
N SER A 65 -11.52 -5.44 9.04
CA SER A 65 -12.38 -4.29 8.73
C SER A 65 -12.98 -4.32 7.32
N LEU A 66 -12.30 -4.95 6.37
CA LEU A 66 -12.74 -5.00 4.99
C LEU A 66 -12.94 -6.45 4.58
N LYS A 67 -14.14 -6.84 4.14
CA LYS A 67 -14.40 -8.14 3.50
C LYS A 67 -13.69 -8.20 2.14
N ILE A 68 -12.38 -8.41 2.14
CA ILE A 68 -11.51 -8.25 0.96
C ILE A 68 -11.03 -9.60 0.45
N SER A 69 -10.90 -9.71 -0.88
CA SER A 69 -10.34 -10.90 -1.52
C SER A 69 -8.82 -11.03 -1.25
N ASN A 70 -8.34 -12.28 -1.15
CA ASN A 70 -6.90 -12.59 -0.99
C ASN A 70 -6.02 -11.94 -2.06
N ASN A 71 -6.55 -11.75 -3.27
CA ASN A 71 -5.84 -11.08 -4.36
C ASN A 71 -5.59 -9.58 -4.08
N PHE A 72 -6.49 -8.92 -3.36
CA PHE A 72 -6.28 -7.55 -2.94
C PHE A 72 -5.18 -7.47 -1.87
N ILE A 73 -5.20 -8.34 -0.88
CA ILE A 73 -4.19 -8.41 0.19
C ILE A 73 -2.79 -8.60 -0.42
N LYS A 74 -2.65 -9.51 -1.39
CA LYS A 74 -1.39 -9.72 -2.11
C LYS A 74 -0.91 -8.44 -2.83
N ARG A 75 -1.81 -7.67 -3.44
CA ARG A 75 -1.46 -6.39 -4.07
C ARG A 75 -1.14 -5.31 -3.04
N LEU A 76 -1.91 -5.25 -1.96
CA LEU A 76 -1.67 -4.32 -0.86
C LEU A 76 -0.28 -4.55 -0.26
N LYS A 77 0.12 -5.80 -0.02
CA LYS A 77 1.46 -6.13 0.48
C LYS A 77 2.57 -5.60 -0.44
N LYS A 78 2.37 -5.66 -1.76
CA LYS A 78 3.33 -5.11 -2.73
C LYS A 78 3.41 -3.59 -2.71
N VAL A 79 2.28 -2.90 -2.53
CA VAL A 79 2.21 -1.43 -2.55
C VAL A 79 2.61 -0.84 -1.19
N ALA A 80 2.14 -1.44 -0.11
CA ALA A 80 2.40 -0.95 1.25
C ALA A 80 3.82 -1.27 1.73
N GLY A 81 4.43 -2.37 1.24
CA GLY A 81 5.75 -2.80 1.70
C GLY A 81 5.79 -3.01 3.22
N SER A 82 6.77 -2.40 3.87
CA SER A 82 6.98 -2.48 5.32
C SER A 82 5.87 -1.83 6.18
N LYS A 83 4.97 -1.06 5.58
CA LYS A 83 3.84 -0.45 6.30
C LYS A 83 2.75 -1.45 6.65
N LEU A 84 2.68 -2.58 5.96
CA LEU A 84 1.77 -3.68 6.28
C LEU A 84 2.52 -4.71 7.12
N LEU A 85 2.10 -4.86 8.38
CA LEU A 85 2.62 -5.86 9.28
C LEU A 85 2.09 -7.27 8.92
N ASP A 86 2.75 -8.31 9.40
CA ASP A 86 2.38 -9.71 9.15
C ASP A 86 1.00 -10.08 9.72
N ASN A 87 0.58 -9.41 10.79
CA ASN A 87 -0.77 -9.56 11.36
C ASN A 87 -1.88 -8.89 10.53
N GLY A 88 -1.55 -8.31 9.36
CA GLY A 88 -2.52 -7.62 8.49
C GLY A 88 -2.87 -6.20 8.91
N CYS A 89 -2.20 -5.66 9.91
CA CYS A 89 -2.37 -4.28 10.35
C CYS A 89 -1.53 -3.32 9.50
N LEU A 90 -2.14 -2.29 8.94
CA LEU A 90 -1.48 -1.24 8.16
C LEU A 90 -1.13 -0.07 9.06
N LEU A 91 0.15 0.30 9.10
CA LEU A 91 0.66 1.43 9.87
C LEU A 91 0.99 2.61 8.95
N ILE A 92 0.43 3.77 9.26
CA ILE A 92 0.69 5.00 8.50
C ILE A 92 1.04 6.13 9.46
N ASN A 93 2.21 6.69 9.27
CA ASN A 93 2.71 7.80 10.09
C ASN A 93 2.62 9.12 9.31
N SER A 94 2.26 10.18 10.00
CA SER A 94 2.36 11.54 9.49
C SER A 94 2.90 12.49 10.56
N SER A 95 3.98 13.19 10.21
CA SER A 95 4.64 14.22 11.03
C SER A 95 5.01 15.45 10.19
N LYS A 96 4.32 15.64 9.06
CA LYS A 96 4.67 16.69 8.07
C LYS A 96 4.36 18.09 8.57
N TYR A 97 3.30 18.24 9.35
CA TYR A 97 2.78 19.55 9.75
C TYR A 97 3.01 19.80 11.26
N LYS A 98 2.98 21.05 11.65
CA LYS A 98 3.05 21.47 13.07
C LYS A 98 1.74 21.19 13.82
N SER A 99 0.62 21.13 13.11
CA SER A 99 -0.71 20.88 13.68
C SER A 99 -1.05 19.40 13.65
N GLN A 100 -1.52 18.88 14.79
CA GLN A 100 -2.00 17.50 14.95
C GLN A 100 -3.18 17.19 14.00
N ALA A 101 -4.13 18.14 13.86
CA ALA A 101 -5.29 17.98 12.98
C ALA A 101 -4.88 17.84 11.51
N GLN A 102 -3.86 18.60 11.06
CA GLN A 102 -3.34 18.51 9.71
C GLN A 102 -2.59 17.18 9.48
N ASN A 103 -1.82 16.71 10.45
CA ASN A 103 -1.14 15.41 10.37
C ASN A 103 -2.15 14.26 10.34
N ARG A 104 -3.27 14.36 11.09
CA ARG A 104 -4.38 13.40 11.04
C ARG A 104 -4.98 13.33 9.63
N SER A 105 -5.32 14.47 9.05
CA SER A 105 -5.86 14.54 7.68
C SER A 105 -4.89 13.99 6.65
N ASP A 106 -3.60 14.30 6.75
CA ASP A 106 -2.57 13.79 5.85
C ASP A 106 -2.40 12.26 5.99
N ALA A 107 -2.42 11.73 7.20
CA ALA A 107 -2.35 10.29 7.45
C ALA A 107 -3.57 9.54 6.86
N LEU A 108 -4.79 10.09 7.01
CA LEU A 108 -6.01 9.55 6.40
C LEU A 108 -5.93 9.59 4.86
N ASN A 109 -5.45 10.69 4.29
CA ASN A 109 -5.25 10.80 2.85
C ASN A 109 -4.24 9.78 2.32
N LYS A 110 -3.12 9.56 3.02
CA LYS A 110 -2.13 8.52 2.69
C LYS A 110 -2.76 7.13 2.72
N LEU A 111 -3.60 6.83 3.72
CA LEU A 111 -4.33 5.57 3.82
C LEU A 111 -5.23 5.36 2.59
N VAL A 112 -6.04 6.36 2.25
CA VAL A 112 -6.96 6.30 1.10
C VAL A 112 -6.22 6.11 -0.22
N ILE A 113 -5.13 6.85 -0.44
CA ILE A 113 -4.30 6.73 -1.65
C ILE A 113 -3.73 5.32 -1.77
N LEU A 114 -3.17 4.78 -0.70
CA LEU A 114 -2.55 3.46 -0.67
C LEU A 114 -3.58 2.35 -0.94
N LEU A 115 -4.77 2.42 -0.36
CA LEU A 115 -5.86 1.48 -0.63
C LEU A 115 -6.37 1.58 -2.08
N ARG A 116 -6.45 2.80 -2.64
CA ARG A 116 -6.81 3.02 -4.06
C ARG A 116 -5.77 2.42 -5.00
N GLU A 117 -4.50 2.58 -4.72
CA GLU A 117 -3.42 2.00 -5.52
C GLU A 117 -3.45 0.46 -5.48
N ALA A 118 -3.65 -0.14 -4.30
CA ALA A 118 -3.78 -1.58 -4.14
C ALA A 118 -5.00 -2.15 -4.89
N HIS A 119 -6.06 -1.36 -5.06
CA HIS A 119 -7.24 -1.79 -5.81
C HIS A 119 -6.99 -1.88 -7.33
N LYS A 120 -6.09 -1.07 -7.88
CA LYS A 120 -5.76 -1.10 -9.31
C LYS A 120 -5.18 -2.46 -9.68
N LYS A 121 -5.85 -3.16 -10.62
CA LYS A 121 -5.31 -4.42 -11.17
C LYS A 121 -4.21 -4.09 -12.18
N PRO A 122 -3.00 -4.64 -12.03
CA PRO A 122 -1.94 -4.44 -13.00
C PRO A 122 -2.35 -5.08 -14.34
N LYS A 123 -2.08 -4.38 -15.46
CA LYS A 123 -2.28 -4.95 -16.78
C LYS A 123 -1.32 -6.12 -17.00
N LYS A 124 -1.83 -7.25 -17.52
CA LYS A 124 -1.00 -8.41 -17.90
C LYS A 124 -0.02 -7.97 -19.00
N ARG A 125 1.27 -8.06 -18.73
CA ARG A 125 2.30 -7.77 -19.73
C ARG A 125 2.34 -8.92 -20.72
N ARG A 126 2.25 -8.61 -22.03
CA ARG A 126 2.51 -9.60 -23.08
C ARG A 126 4.02 -9.73 -23.24
N PRO A 127 4.58 -10.95 -23.31
CA PRO A 127 5.99 -11.13 -23.61
C PRO A 127 6.29 -10.56 -25.00
N THR A 128 7.36 -9.80 -25.11
CA THR A 128 7.83 -9.26 -26.39
C THR A 128 8.99 -10.09 -26.88
N SER A 129 8.98 -10.47 -28.16
CA SER A 129 10.14 -11.09 -28.82
C SER A 129 11.06 -10.03 -29.41
N PRO A 130 12.39 -10.23 -29.40
CA PRO A 130 13.32 -9.32 -30.04
C PRO A 130 13.09 -9.27 -31.55
N LYS A 131 13.28 -8.11 -32.17
CA LYS A 131 13.23 -7.99 -33.63
C LYS A 131 14.33 -8.84 -34.29
N ARG A 132 14.03 -9.41 -35.49
CA ARG A 132 14.98 -10.23 -36.25
C ARG A 132 16.35 -9.56 -36.43
N SER A 133 16.34 -8.26 -36.81
CA SER A 133 17.57 -7.46 -36.96
C SER A 133 18.40 -7.37 -35.67
N SER A 134 17.78 -7.34 -34.50
CA SER A 134 18.47 -7.32 -33.21
C SER A 134 19.14 -8.68 -32.92
N MET A 135 18.46 -9.79 -33.27
CA MET A 135 19.01 -11.14 -33.14
C MET A 135 20.21 -11.33 -34.06
N GLU A 136 20.12 -10.88 -35.31
CA GLU A 136 21.19 -10.94 -36.29
C GLU A 136 22.42 -10.12 -35.84
N LYS A 137 22.21 -8.90 -35.37
CA LYS A 137 23.30 -8.05 -34.81
C LYS A 137 23.98 -8.75 -33.64
N ARG A 138 23.22 -9.36 -32.73
CA ARG A 138 23.78 -10.10 -31.58
C ARG A 138 24.62 -11.30 -32.03
N LEU A 139 24.14 -12.07 -33.00
CA LEU A 139 24.86 -13.22 -33.55
C LEU A 139 26.15 -12.76 -34.24
N LYS A 140 26.09 -11.71 -35.07
CA LYS A 140 27.27 -11.13 -35.73
C LYS A 140 28.29 -10.67 -34.69
N SER A 141 27.90 -9.97 -33.67
CA SER A 141 28.78 -9.54 -32.58
C SER A 141 29.44 -10.72 -31.86
N LYS A 142 28.68 -11.78 -31.54
CA LYS A 142 29.22 -13.00 -30.93
C LYS A 142 30.25 -13.69 -31.86
N ARG A 143 29.98 -13.74 -33.17
CA ARG A 143 30.89 -14.33 -34.14
C ARG A 143 32.23 -13.58 -34.20
N ILE A 144 32.18 -12.24 -34.24
CA ILE A 144 33.38 -11.39 -34.21
C ILE A 144 34.20 -11.61 -32.93
N GLN A 145 33.54 -11.65 -31.78
CA GLN A 145 34.22 -11.92 -30.51
C GLN A 145 34.84 -13.34 -30.46
N SER A 146 34.16 -14.34 -31.03
CA SER A 146 34.69 -15.72 -31.13
C SER A 146 35.96 -15.75 -31.97
N LEU A 147 35.96 -15.05 -33.12
CA LEU A 147 37.15 -14.96 -33.99
C LEU A 147 38.33 -14.28 -33.29
N LYS A 148 38.08 -13.17 -32.61
CA LYS A 148 39.09 -12.47 -31.78
C LYS A 148 39.68 -13.39 -30.69
N LYS A 149 38.83 -14.21 -30.01
CA LYS A 149 39.29 -15.17 -29.00
C LYS A 149 40.12 -16.29 -29.61
N LYS A 150 39.71 -16.81 -30.78
CA LYS A 150 40.50 -17.84 -31.52
C LYS A 150 41.88 -17.29 -31.89
N GLY A 151 42.01 -16.06 -32.38
CA GLY A 151 43.29 -15.44 -32.73
C GLY A 151 44.20 -15.18 -31.52
N ARG A 152 43.71 -15.23 -30.30
CA ARG A 152 44.50 -15.09 -29.06
C ARG A 152 45.09 -16.41 -28.54
N LYS A 153 44.72 -17.56 -29.12
CA LYS A 153 45.33 -18.82 -28.72
C LYS A 153 46.82 -18.80 -29.03
N LYS A 154 47.66 -19.13 -28.03
CA LYS A 154 49.11 -19.27 -28.20
C LYS A 154 49.34 -20.32 -29.29
N ILE A 155 50.14 -19.96 -30.31
CA ILE A 155 50.71 -20.92 -31.27
C ILE A 155 51.72 -21.71 -30.44
N ASN A 156 51.48 -22.99 -30.22
CA ASN A 156 52.52 -23.83 -29.64
C ASN A 156 53.63 -23.95 -30.65
N PRO A 157 54.86 -23.48 -30.34
CA PRO A 157 56.01 -23.73 -31.21
C PRO A 157 56.28 -25.24 -31.20
N GLN A 158 56.38 -25.86 -32.36
CA GLN A 158 56.85 -27.22 -32.53
C GLN A 158 58.34 -27.27 -32.17
#